data_62c23fdc58cec624231ef4d7e360e546
#
_entry.id   62c23fdc58cec624231ef4d7e360e546
#
_cell.length_a   1.000
_cell.length_b   1.000
_cell.length_c   1.000
_cell.angle_alpha   90.00
_cell.angle_beta   90.00
_cell.angle_gamma   90.00
#
_symmetry.space_group_name_H-M   'P 1'
#
loop_
_entity.id
_entity.type
_entity.pdbx_description
1 polymer ?
#
loop_
_entity_poly.entity_id
_entity_poly.type
_entity_poly.pdbx_seq_one_letter_code
_entity_poly.pdbx_strand_id
1 'polypeptide(L)'
;MRKTMGGLAAVAAMLGVAATVQGGVTDRAAYDFKLSAERPSAPSGVSVDVLFKDPEDPEAKPPALDAAVLGLPAGMRIDDKALPRCEASDDDFQMQGRDACPDETRVGEGAVTVMTGVPGADPQTLDIVAFNGRGEIVEVVFFPDTNAVAGIDRVTIEDGRLVAHPPSPPGGPPDGRTAIRELRLDVPRHIGPDGRSYVTTPPECTDGHWISQGRFEFDDGGKTVVESEIPCAAGIHLLPAIDVTVTPKRVHPDRRRTFKIKATSADPSCVEEARIRVGRHRTRTNADGRAQIRARFATPRVRRVKASKPGCRRGRAPRVRVVPRG
;
A
#
# COMPACT_ATOMS: atom_id res chain seq x y z
N MET A 1 53.66 25.76 46.89
CA MET A 1 53.34 24.44 46.25
C MET A 1 51.86 24.18 46.31
N ARG A 2 51.12 24.43 45.23
CA ARG A 2 49.69 24.05 45.05
C ARG A 2 49.55 23.39 43.69
N LYS A 3 49.24 22.11 43.70
CA LYS A 3 48.95 21.30 42.51
C LYS A 3 47.46 21.48 42.13
N THR A 4 47.23 22.00 40.94
CA THR A 4 45.91 22.03 40.30
C THR A 4 45.75 20.76 39.46
N MET A 5 44.79 19.91 39.83
CA MET A 5 44.33 18.78 39.00
C MET A 5 43.28 19.31 38.01
N GLY A 6 43.59 19.24 36.71
CA GLY A 6 42.65 19.49 35.63
C GLY A 6 41.92 18.20 35.28
N GLY A 7 40.57 18.23 35.41
CA GLY A 7 39.73 17.14 34.95
C GLY A 7 39.46 17.26 33.44
N LEU A 8 39.80 16.22 32.67
CA LEU A 8 39.37 16.07 31.29
C LEU A 8 37.92 15.50 31.28
N ALA A 9 37.00 16.29 30.78
CA ALA A 9 35.65 15.80 30.43
C ALA A 9 35.68 15.17 29.03
N ALA A 10 35.48 13.87 28.97
CA ALA A 10 35.31 13.15 27.71
C ALA A 10 33.88 13.37 27.19
N VAL A 11 33.74 14.12 26.09
CA VAL A 11 32.47 14.22 25.34
C VAL A 11 32.36 12.99 24.43
N ALA A 12 31.50 12.07 24.79
CA ALA A 12 31.12 10.94 23.94
C ALA A 12 30.19 11.46 22.82
N ALA A 13 30.73 11.64 21.62
CA ALA A 13 29.93 11.89 20.42
C ALA A 13 29.21 10.59 20.05
N MET A 14 27.91 10.53 20.26
CA MET A 14 27.04 9.49 19.66
C MET A 14 26.95 9.77 18.18
N LEU A 15 27.71 9.05 17.37
CA LEU A 15 27.49 8.95 15.93
C LEU A 15 26.22 8.11 15.70
N GLY A 16 25.11 8.76 15.40
CA GLY A 16 23.93 8.12 14.89
C GLY A 16 24.26 7.52 13.51
N VAL A 17 24.32 6.21 13.44
CA VAL A 17 24.40 5.50 12.17
C VAL A 17 23.04 5.66 11.51
N ALA A 18 22.94 6.54 10.52
CA ALA A 18 21.81 6.56 9.60
C ALA A 18 21.86 5.22 8.83
N ALA A 19 20.87 4.36 9.05
CA ALA A 19 20.71 3.17 8.24
C ALA A 19 20.44 3.62 6.80
N THR A 20 21.42 3.42 5.93
CA THR A 20 21.23 3.62 4.49
C THR A 20 20.33 2.51 4.00
N VAL A 21 19.15 2.87 3.47
CA VAL A 21 18.26 1.98 2.72
C VAL A 21 19.08 1.43 1.55
N GLN A 22 19.35 0.14 1.54
CA GLN A 22 20.04 -0.50 0.43
C GLN A 22 19.01 -1.20 -0.46
N GLY A 23 18.75 -0.61 -1.62
CA GLY A 23 18.14 -1.32 -2.74
C GLY A 23 19.04 -2.48 -3.18
N GLY A 24 18.47 -3.60 -3.59
CA GLY A 24 19.24 -4.73 -4.11
C GLY A 24 19.79 -4.41 -5.50
N VAL A 25 20.96 -4.96 -5.83
CA VAL A 25 21.60 -4.78 -7.13
C VAL A 25 22.14 -6.11 -7.64
N THR A 26 21.88 -6.40 -8.90
CA THR A 26 22.52 -7.47 -9.66
C THR A 26 23.21 -6.90 -10.91
N ASP A 27 23.79 -7.75 -11.74
CA ASP A 27 24.34 -7.37 -13.05
C ASP A 27 23.26 -6.89 -14.04
N ARG A 28 22.00 -7.36 -13.89
CA ARG A 28 20.87 -7.06 -14.77
C ARG A 28 19.91 -6.02 -14.23
N ALA A 29 19.77 -5.88 -12.90
CA ALA A 29 18.79 -4.98 -12.31
C ALA A 29 19.25 -4.40 -10.98
N ALA A 30 18.85 -3.14 -10.73
CA ALA A 30 18.77 -2.55 -9.40
C ALA A 30 17.29 -2.31 -9.08
N TYR A 31 16.90 -2.63 -7.85
CA TYR A 31 15.52 -2.56 -7.39
C TYR A 31 15.46 -1.93 -6.00
N ASP A 32 14.63 -0.90 -5.86
CA ASP A 32 14.40 -0.22 -4.61
C ASP A 32 12.90 -0.03 -4.38
N PHE A 33 12.40 -0.60 -3.29
CA PHE A 33 11.01 -0.52 -2.88
C PHE A 33 10.91 0.17 -1.52
N LYS A 34 10.14 1.23 -1.44
CA LYS A 34 10.01 2.04 -0.23
C LYS A 34 8.57 2.12 0.24
N LEU A 35 8.39 2.20 1.54
CA LEU A 35 7.13 2.53 2.18
C LEU A 35 7.26 3.89 2.88
N SER A 36 6.25 4.74 2.75
CA SER A 36 6.24 6.06 3.39
C SER A 36 5.98 5.98 4.91
N ALA A 37 5.58 4.82 5.42
CA ALA A 37 5.34 4.57 6.82
C ALA A 37 6.16 3.38 7.32
N GLU A 38 6.93 3.61 8.38
CA GLU A 38 7.75 2.57 9.03
C GLU A 38 6.99 1.77 10.09
N ARG A 39 5.79 2.19 10.49
CA ARG A 39 5.01 1.54 11.54
C ARG A 39 4.22 0.36 11.00
N PRO A 40 4.18 -0.77 11.71
CA PRO A 40 3.30 -1.89 11.39
C PRO A 40 1.82 -1.50 11.37
N SER A 41 1.05 -2.11 10.46
CA SER A 41 -0.39 -1.89 10.28
C SER A 41 -0.78 -0.43 10.08
N ALA A 42 0.06 0.36 9.44
CA ALA A 42 -0.17 1.78 9.17
C ALA A 42 -0.56 2.02 7.71
N PRO A 43 -1.41 3.02 7.42
CA PRO A 43 -1.59 3.53 6.08
C PRO A 43 -0.27 4.06 5.51
N SER A 44 0.08 3.64 4.30
CA SER A 44 1.35 3.98 3.66
C SER A 44 1.14 4.40 2.21
N GLY A 45 2.12 5.09 1.65
CA GLY A 45 2.41 5.14 0.23
C GLY A 45 3.49 4.13 -0.11
N VAL A 46 3.71 3.94 -1.40
CA VAL A 46 4.75 3.08 -2.00
C VAL A 46 5.54 3.88 -3.00
N SER A 47 6.85 3.70 -3.04
CA SER A 47 7.70 4.14 -4.14
C SER A 47 8.48 2.94 -4.66
N VAL A 48 8.53 2.80 -5.98
CA VAL A 48 9.25 1.72 -6.67
C VAL A 48 10.20 2.37 -7.66
N ASP A 49 11.49 2.05 -7.53
CA ASP A 49 12.53 2.42 -8.49
C ASP A 49 13.17 1.14 -9.03
N VAL A 50 13.21 0.99 -10.36
CA VAL A 50 13.88 -0.14 -11.03
C VAL A 50 14.79 0.41 -12.12
N LEU A 51 16.02 -0.09 -12.15
CA LEU A 51 16.97 0.18 -13.24
C LEU A 51 17.39 -1.14 -13.84
N PHE A 52 17.16 -1.32 -15.14
CA PHE A 52 17.62 -2.48 -15.90
C PHE A 52 18.91 -2.18 -16.66
N LYS A 53 19.75 -3.19 -16.81
CA LYS A 53 21.07 -3.08 -17.44
C LYS A 53 21.32 -4.27 -18.35
N ASP A 54 22.07 -4.03 -19.39
CA ASP A 54 22.74 -5.10 -20.10
C ASP A 54 23.90 -5.64 -19.24
N PRO A 55 24.04 -6.95 -19.03
CA PRO A 55 25.06 -7.50 -18.15
C PRO A 55 26.48 -7.37 -18.71
N GLU A 56 26.64 -7.24 -20.04
CA GLU A 56 27.95 -7.10 -20.70
C GLU A 56 28.37 -5.63 -20.83
N ASP A 57 27.41 -4.74 -21.08
CA ASP A 57 27.63 -3.29 -21.17
C ASP A 57 26.49 -2.52 -20.47
N PRO A 58 26.70 -2.07 -19.23
CA PRO A 58 25.66 -1.37 -18.44
C PRO A 58 25.10 -0.09 -19.08
N GLU A 59 25.78 0.50 -20.07
CA GLU A 59 25.30 1.67 -20.80
C GLU A 59 24.52 1.31 -22.08
N ALA A 60 24.63 0.06 -22.54
CA ALA A 60 23.88 -0.42 -23.68
C ALA A 60 22.39 -0.59 -23.36
N LYS A 61 21.60 -0.79 -24.41
CA LYS A 61 20.18 -1.12 -24.27
C LYS A 61 20.04 -2.46 -23.54
N PRO A 62 19.31 -2.52 -22.39
CA PRO A 62 19.07 -3.79 -21.72
C PRO A 62 18.19 -4.72 -22.58
N PRO A 63 18.18 -6.03 -22.33
CA PRO A 63 17.19 -6.94 -22.88
C PRO A 63 15.76 -6.47 -22.53
N ALA A 64 14.80 -6.69 -23.43
CA ALA A 64 13.44 -6.28 -23.19
C ALA A 64 12.80 -7.12 -22.06
N LEU A 65 12.01 -6.47 -21.21
CA LEU A 65 11.33 -7.12 -20.08
C LEU A 65 10.07 -7.85 -20.58
N ASP A 66 9.98 -9.14 -20.36
CA ASP A 66 8.80 -9.96 -20.68
C ASP A 66 7.82 -10.06 -19.50
N ALA A 67 8.36 -10.16 -18.29
CA ALA A 67 7.53 -10.23 -17.08
C ALA A 67 8.26 -9.66 -15.86
N ALA A 68 7.50 -9.04 -14.97
CA ALA A 68 7.94 -8.61 -13.65
C ALA A 68 6.99 -9.12 -12.57
N VAL A 69 7.55 -9.68 -11.50
CA VAL A 69 6.79 -10.09 -10.32
C VAL A 69 7.39 -9.40 -9.10
N LEU A 70 6.64 -8.46 -8.52
CA LEU A 70 7.06 -7.78 -7.30
C LEU A 70 6.39 -8.45 -6.10
N GLY A 71 7.16 -9.21 -5.31
CA GLY A 71 6.75 -9.77 -4.03
C GLY A 71 6.66 -8.66 -2.98
N LEU A 72 5.46 -8.40 -2.50
CA LEU A 72 5.23 -7.40 -1.46
C LEU A 72 5.74 -7.91 -0.10
N PRO A 73 6.15 -7.03 0.80
CA PRO A 73 6.51 -7.43 2.16
C PRO A 73 5.43 -8.27 2.83
N ALA A 74 5.83 -9.34 3.52
CA ALA A 74 4.91 -10.31 4.09
C ALA A 74 3.84 -9.66 4.98
N GLY A 75 2.57 -9.83 4.61
CA GLY A 75 1.42 -9.25 5.30
C GLY A 75 1.10 -7.79 4.93
N MET A 76 1.85 -7.16 4.03
CA MET A 76 1.45 -5.92 3.38
C MET A 76 0.18 -6.16 2.57
N ARG A 77 -0.68 -5.14 2.46
CA ARG A 77 -1.94 -5.26 1.72
C ARG A 77 -2.20 -4.04 0.87
N ILE A 78 -2.74 -4.31 -0.32
CA ILE A 78 -3.35 -3.33 -1.21
C ILE A 78 -4.85 -3.64 -1.21
N ASP A 79 -5.68 -2.66 -0.85
CA ASP A 79 -7.15 -2.78 -0.81
C ASP A 79 -7.76 -1.97 -1.97
N ASP A 80 -7.93 -2.61 -3.11
CA ASP A 80 -8.54 -2.04 -4.32
C ASP A 80 -9.99 -1.54 -4.09
N LYS A 81 -10.62 -1.90 -2.95
CA LYS A 81 -11.95 -1.43 -2.55
C LYS A 81 -11.91 -0.17 -1.70
N ALA A 82 -10.74 0.30 -1.32
CA ALA A 82 -10.59 1.52 -0.52
C ALA A 82 -10.92 2.78 -1.34
N LEU A 83 -10.67 2.74 -2.64
CA LEU A 83 -10.87 3.86 -3.58
C LEU A 83 -11.84 3.49 -4.69
N PRO A 84 -12.43 4.47 -5.39
CA PRO A 84 -13.11 4.25 -6.66
C PRO A 84 -12.23 3.50 -7.65
N ARG A 85 -12.83 2.79 -8.58
CA ARG A 85 -12.12 2.00 -9.59
C ARG A 85 -12.30 2.59 -10.97
N CYS A 86 -11.23 2.56 -11.73
CA CYS A 86 -11.26 2.75 -13.17
C CYS A 86 -11.76 1.47 -13.83
N GLU A 87 -12.76 1.58 -14.68
CA GLU A 87 -13.32 0.46 -15.46
C GLU A 87 -13.09 0.64 -16.98
N ALA A 88 -12.23 1.60 -17.36
CA ALA A 88 -11.89 1.86 -18.74
C ALA A 88 -11.17 0.67 -19.40
N SER A 89 -11.54 0.37 -20.63
CA SER A 89 -10.83 -0.57 -21.48
C SER A 89 -9.56 0.06 -22.06
N ASP A 90 -8.69 -0.76 -22.66
CA ASP A 90 -7.50 -0.26 -23.35
C ASP A 90 -7.88 0.63 -24.54
N ASP A 91 -8.98 0.33 -25.24
CA ASP A 91 -9.52 1.16 -26.31
C ASP A 91 -9.99 2.53 -25.80
N ASP A 92 -10.60 2.59 -24.60
CA ASP A 92 -11.00 3.85 -23.99
C ASP A 92 -9.77 4.72 -23.69
N PHE A 93 -8.70 4.14 -23.16
CA PHE A 93 -7.43 4.86 -22.96
C PHE A 93 -6.82 5.35 -24.26
N GLN A 94 -6.83 4.54 -25.33
CA GLN A 94 -6.33 4.94 -26.64
C GLN A 94 -7.12 6.12 -27.23
N MET A 95 -8.44 6.18 -26.99
CA MET A 95 -9.31 7.24 -27.50
C MET A 95 -9.32 8.50 -26.65
N GLN A 96 -9.32 8.36 -25.31
CA GLN A 96 -9.57 9.46 -24.37
C GLN A 96 -8.31 9.86 -23.58
N GLY A 97 -7.25 9.02 -23.63
CA GLY A 97 -6.02 9.27 -22.89
C GLY A 97 -6.24 9.33 -21.38
N ARG A 98 -5.73 10.37 -20.75
CA ARG A 98 -5.81 10.57 -19.29
C ARG A 98 -7.23 10.73 -18.77
N ASP A 99 -8.18 11.14 -19.64
CA ASP A 99 -9.58 11.40 -19.30
C ASP A 99 -10.45 10.12 -19.33
N ALA A 100 -9.89 8.96 -19.71
CA ALA A 100 -10.59 7.67 -19.71
C ALA A 100 -11.07 7.25 -18.32
N CYS A 101 -10.40 7.72 -17.26
CA CYS A 101 -10.76 7.41 -15.88
C CYS A 101 -10.91 8.68 -15.05
N PRO A 102 -11.87 8.70 -14.10
CA PRO A 102 -12.00 9.79 -13.13
C PRO A 102 -10.74 9.95 -12.26
N ASP A 103 -10.37 11.20 -11.93
CA ASP A 103 -9.19 11.52 -11.13
C ASP A 103 -9.15 10.80 -9.77
N GLU A 104 -10.33 10.58 -9.15
CA GLU A 104 -10.42 9.86 -7.88
C GLU A 104 -10.03 8.38 -7.95
N THR A 105 -9.86 7.82 -9.14
CA THR A 105 -9.36 6.45 -9.37
C THR A 105 -7.85 6.41 -9.50
N ARG A 106 -7.20 7.57 -9.68
CA ARG A 106 -5.76 7.68 -9.80
C ARG A 106 -5.08 7.37 -8.47
N VAL A 107 -4.17 6.42 -8.48
CA VAL A 107 -3.47 5.97 -7.27
C VAL A 107 -2.00 6.35 -7.26
N GLY A 108 -1.41 6.64 -8.41
CA GLY A 108 0.00 6.98 -8.48
C GLY A 108 0.40 7.62 -9.81
N GLU A 109 1.63 8.08 -9.85
CA GLU A 109 2.27 8.64 -11.03
C GLU A 109 3.76 8.35 -11.02
N GLY A 110 4.38 8.41 -12.18
CA GLY A 110 5.78 8.12 -12.32
C GLY A 110 6.31 8.40 -13.72
N ALA A 111 7.44 7.81 -14.00
CA ALA A 111 8.09 7.89 -15.30
C ALA A 111 8.77 6.58 -15.67
N VAL A 112 8.82 6.29 -16.96
CA VAL A 112 9.60 5.20 -17.51
C VAL A 112 10.54 5.74 -18.58
N THR A 113 11.82 5.38 -18.49
CA THR A 113 12.81 5.65 -19.53
C THR A 113 13.00 4.41 -20.37
N VAL A 114 12.78 4.54 -21.66
CA VAL A 114 12.88 3.45 -22.63
C VAL A 114 14.02 3.69 -23.61
N MET A 115 14.62 2.59 -24.09
CA MET A 115 15.65 2.58 -25.12
C MET A 115 15.14 1.78 -26.32
N THR A 116 15.07 2.43 -27.48
CA THR A 116 14.61 1.78 -28.73
C THR A 116 15.67 0.88 -29.36
N GLY A 117 16.95 1.12 -29.08
CA GLY A 117 18.08 0.44 -29.74
C GLY A 117 18.34 0.89 -31.16
N VAL A 118 17.63 1.89 -31.67
CA VAL A 118 17.93 2.49 -32.97
C VAL A 118 19.23 3.28 -32.87
N PRO A 119 20.21 3.06 -33.78
CA PRO A 119 21.50 3.76 -33.72
C PRO A 119 21.32 5.28 -33.73
N GLY A 120 21.90 5.96 -32.74
CA GLY A 120 21.84 7.41 -32.57
C GLY A 120 20.52 7.95 -31.96
N ALA A 121 19.61 7.08 -31.55
CA ALA A 121 18.44 7.49 -30.77
C ALA A 121 18.77 7.58 -29.28
N ASP A 122 18.44 8.72 -28.67
CA ASP A 122 18.55 8.91 -27.22
C ASP A 122 17.47 8.14 -26.47
N PRO A 123 17.71 7.75 -25.20
CA PRO A 123 16.68 7.22 -24.33
C PRO A 123 15.52 8.21 -24.19
N GLN A 124 14.29 7.71 -24.20
CA GLN A 124 13.08 8.53 -24.10
C GLN A 124 12.44 8.31 -22.72
N THR A 125 12.14 9.41 -22.02
CA THR A 125 11.39 9.36 -20.78
C THR A 125 9.92 9.65 -21.07
N LEU A 126 9.04 8.78 -20.60
CA LEU A 126 7.59 8.81 -20.78
C LEU A 126 6.93 8.92 -19.40
N ASP A 127 5.75 9.53 -19.33
CA ASP A 127 4.98 9.66 -18.10
C ASP A 127 4.20 8.38 -17.80
N ILE A 128 4.11 7.98 -16.53
CA ILE A 128 3.23 6.91 -16.06
C ILE A 128 2.12 7.52 -15.20
N VAL A 129 0.88 7.07 -15.41
CA VAL A 129 -0.24 7.29 -14.50
C VAL A 129 -0.81 5.94 -14.10
N ALA A 130 -0.90 5.68 -12.81
CA ALA A 130 -1.46 4.44 -12.27
C ALA A 130 -2.87 4.68 -11.74
N PHE A 131 -3.80 3.82 -12.15
CA PHE A 131 -5.21 3.85 -11.73
C PHE A 131 -5.56 2.59 -10.94
N ASN A 132 -6.47 2.73 -9.98
CA ASN A 132 -7.02 1.61 -9.22
C ASN A 132 -8.02 0.83 -10.08
N GLY A 133 -7.71 -0.41 -10.43
CA GLY A 133 -8.58 -1.34 -11.15
C GLY A 133 -9.29 -2.34 -10.21
N ARG A 134 -9.87 -3.37 -10.79
CA ARG A 134 -10.54 -4.46 -10.07
C ARG A 134 -9.59 -5.63 -9.82
N GLY A 135 -8.86 -5.61 -8.69
CA GLY A 135 -7.83 -6.60 -8.40
C GLY A 135 -6.57 -6.39 -9.24
N GLU A 136 -6.42 -5.20 -9.79
CA GLU A 136 -5.29 -4.79 -10.61
C GLU A 136 -4.96 -3.31 -10.39
N ILE A 137 -3.77 -2.91 -10.82
CA ILE A 137 -3.36 -1.53 -11.03
C ILE A 137 -3.22 -1.37 -12.54
N VAL A 138 -3.90 -0.37 -13.12
CA VAL A 138 -3.77 -0.08 -14.54
C VAL A 138 -2.73 1.01 -14.72
N GLU A 139 -1.56 0.64 -15.22
CA GLU A 139 -0.47 1.57 -15.53
C GLU A 139 -0.56 2.00 -16.99
N VAL A 140 -0.78 3.29 -17.21
CA VAL A 140 -0.85 3.87 -18.54
C VAL A 140 0.33 4.78 -18.78
N VAL A 141 1.07 4.51 -19.82
CA VAL A 141 2.26 5.25 -20.24
C VAL A 141 1.87 6.25 -21.32
N PHE A 142 2.24 7.51 -21.13
CA PHE A 142 1.94 8.60 -22.03
C PHE A 142 3.20 9.23 -22.60
N PHE A 143 3.14 9.71 -23.83
CA PHE A 143 4.17 10.63 -24.33
C PHE A 143 4.11 11.93 -23.53
N PRO A 144 5.29 12.51 -23.17
CA PRO A 144 5.36 13.72 -22.35
C PRO A 144 4.54 14.88 -22.94
N ASP A 145 3.89 15.63 -22.05
CA ASP A 145 3.09 16.81 -22.41
C ASP A 145 1.95 16.53 -23.42
N THR A 146 1.56 15.28 -23.60
CA THR A 146 0.47 14.87 -24.48
C THR A 146 -0.55 13.99 -23.79
N ASN A 147 -1.65 13.71 -24.48
CA ASN A 147 -2.65 12.72 -24.06
C ASN A 147 -2.52 11.40 -24.85
N ALA A 148 -1.46 11.28 -25.67
CA ALA A 148 -1.24 10.09 -26.49
C ALA A 148 -0.64 8.96 -25.66
N VAL A 149 -1.26 7.78 -25.73
CA VAL A 149 -0.85 6.58 -25.01
C VAL A 149 0.29 5.89 -25.76
N ALA A 150 1.38 5.64 -25.06
CA ALA A 150 2.53 4.87 -25.54
C ALA A 150 2.41 3.38 -25.17
N GLY A 151 1.73 3.05 -24.07
CA GLY A 151 1.54 1.67 -23.61
C GLY A 151 0.58 1.58 -22.44
N ILE A 152 0.05 0.39 -22.22
CA ILE A 152 -0.83 0.07 -21.08
C ILE A 152 -0.37 -1.26 -20.51
N ASP A 153 -0.16 -1.34 -19.19
CA ASP A 153 0.07 -2.58 -18.46
C ASP A 153 -1.02 -2.75 -17.38
N ARG A 154 -1.56 -3.97 -17.28
CA ARG A 154 -2.54 -4.33 -16.26
C ARG A 154 -1.87 -5.22 -15.22
N VAL A 155 -1.30 -4.57 -14.22
CA VAL A 155 -0.57 -5.20 -13.13
C VAL A 155 -1.54 -5.89 -12.18
N THR A 156 -1.61 -7.22 -12.18
CA THR A 156 -2.53 -7.97 -11.32
C THR A 156 -2.03 -8.05 -9.89
N ILE A 157 -2.97 -8.01 -8.93
CA ILE A 157 -2.68 -8.13 -7.49
C ILE A 157 -3.06 -9.55 -7.06
N GLU A 158 -2.06 -10.42 -6.86
CA GLU A 158 -2.23 -11.84 -6.56
C GLU A 158 -1.44 -12.25 -5.32
N ASP A 159 -2.09 -12.78 -4.29
CA ASP A 159 -1.44 -13.41 -3.13
C ASP A 159 -0.21 -12.66 -2.56
N GLY A 160 -0.31 -11.33 -2.46
CA GLY A 160 0.79 -10.48 -1.97
C GLY A 160 1.89 -10.23 -2.99
N ARG A 161 1.58 -10.36 -4.27
CA ARG A 161 2.46 -10.05 -5.41
C ARG A 161 1.76 -9.12 -6.38
N LEU A 162 2.55 -8.32 -7.07
CA LEU A 162 2.15 -7.57 -8.26
C LEU A 162 2.77 -8.29 -9.46
N VAL A 163 1.96 -8.64 -10.44
CA VAL A 163 2.41 -9.33 -11.66
C VAL A 163 2.14 -8.43 -12.85
N ALA A 164 3.20 -8.06 -13.55
CA ALA A 164 3.22 -7.17 -14.70
C ALA A 164 3.74 -7.88 -15.96
N HIS A 165 3.17 -7.52 -17.10
CA HIS A 165 3.62 -7.94 -18.43
C HIS A 165 3.73 -6.70 -19.33
N PRO A 166 4.76 -5.86 -19.11
CA PRO A 166 4.85 -4.56 -19.76
C PRO A 166 4.93 -4.73 -21.28
N PRO A 167 4.22 -3.87 -22.02
CA PRO A 167 4.26 -3.90 -23.46
C PRO A 167 5.68 -3.54 -23.95
N SER A 168 6.16 -4.25 -24.95
CA SER A 168 7.44 -3.99 -25.59
C SER A 168 7.22 -3.68 -27.08
N PRO A 169 7.04 -2.41 -27.44
CA PRO A 169 6.85 -1.98 -28.82
C PRO A 169 8.06 -2.35 -29.70
N PRO A 170 7.89 -2.40 -31.03
CA PRO A 170 8.99 -2.58 -31.97
C PRO A 170 10.11 -1.57 -31.73
N GLY A 171 11.35 -2.02 -31.85
CA GLY A 171 12.56 -1.25 -31.66
C GLY A 171 13.65 -1.63 -32.66
N GLY A 172 14.87 -1.23 -32.35
CA GLY A 172 16.08 -1.57 -33.13
C GLY A 172 16.86 -2.75 -32.52
N PRO A 173 18.08 -2.97 -33.00
CA PRO A 173 18.96 -4.03 -32.50
C PRO A 173 19.16 -3.96 -30.96
N PRO A 174 19.54 -5.10 -30.35
CA PRO A 174 19.81 -6.40 -30.98
C PRO A 174 18.56 -7.25 -31.21
N ASP A 175 17.45 -7.02 -30.51
CA ASP A 175 16.27 -7.89 -30.42
C ASP A 175 15.06 -7.38 -31.23
N GLY A 176 15.12 -6.17 -31.79
CA GLY A 176 14.00 -5.56 -32.52
C GLY A 176 12.88 -5.03 -31.64
N ARG A 177 13.10 -4.91 -30.32
CA ARG A 177 12.12 -4.47 -29.31
C ARG A 177 12.60 -3.20 -28.61
N THR A 178 11.69 -2.43 -28.07
CA THR A 178 11.98 -1.34 -27.14
C THR A 178 12.13 -1.92 -25.74
N ALA A 179 13.18 -1.52 -25.03
CA ALA A 179 13.45 -1.99 -23.67
C ALA A 179 13.22 -0.88 -22.63
N ILE A 180 12.74 -1.25 -21.47
CA ILE A 180 12.69 -0.38 -20.29
C ILE A 180 14.10 -0.29 -19.71
N ARG A 181 14.64 0.93 -19.57
CA ARG A 181 15.91 1.21 -18.91
C ARG A 181 15.68 1.53 -17.42
N GLU A 182 14.71 2.39 -17.14
CA GLU A 182 14.41 2.84 -15.78
C GLU A 182 12.89 2.99 -15.63
N LEU A 183 12.38 2.60 -14.47
CA LEU A 183 10.99 2.82 -14.09
C LEU A 183 10.97 3.41 -12.68
N ARG A 184 10.21 4.48 -12.50
CA ARG A 184 9.88 5.07 -11.21
C ARG A 184 8.39 5.22 -11.09
N LEU A 185 7.83 4.75 -9.98
CA LEU A 185 6.41 4.88 -9.69
C LEU A 185 6.22 5.27 -8.23
N ASP A 186 5.50 6.36 -8.00
CA ASP A 186 5.10 6.82 -6.68
C ASP A 186 3.59 6.68 -6.49
N VAL A 187 3.21 5.92 -5.50
CA VAL A 187 1.83 5.77 -5.03
C VAL A 187 1.74 6.46 -3.66
N PRO A 188 1.20 7.68 -3.58
CA PRO A 188 1.06 8.38 -2.31
C PRO A 188 0.11 7.64 -1.37
N ARG A 189 0.10 8.04 -0.10
CA ARG A 189 -0.81 7.46 0.88
C ARG A 189 -2.26 7.88 0.61
N HIS A 190 -3.09 6.94 0.23
CA HIS A 190 -4.53 7.12 0.02
C HIS A 190 -5.35 6.53 1.16
N ILE A 191 -6.39 7.27 1.57
CA ILE A 191 -7.41 6.82 2.52
C ILE A 191 -8.77 7.09 1.90
N GLY A 192 -9.53 6.04 1.68
CA GLY A 192 -10.87 6.14 1.10
C GLY A 192 -11.89 6.82 2.00
N PRO A 193 -13.06 7.17 1.46
CA PRO A 193 -14.12 7.89 2.18
C PRO A 193 -14.65 7.15 3.42
N ASP A 194 -14.52 5.83 3.44
CA ASP A 194 -14.91 4.98 4.57
C ASP A 194 -13.79 4.79 5.61
N GLY A 195 -12.62 5.43 5.40
CA GLY A 195 -11.45 5.37 6.28
C GLY A 195 -10.57 4.15 6.06
N ARG A 196 -10.78 3.36 4.99
CA ARG A 196 -9.87 2.28 4.58
C ARG A 196 -8.66 2.86 3.89
N SER A 197 -7.50 2.24 4.12
CA SER A 197 -6.27 2.58 3.43
C SER A 197 -6.12 1.76 2.16
N TYR A 198 -5.68 2.38 1.07
CA TYR A 198 -5.34 1.69 -0.17
C TYR A 198 -4.13 0.77 0.05
N VAL A 199 -3.07 1.28 0.66
CA VAL A 199 -1.91 0.48 1.05
C VAL A 199 -1.79 0.45 2.57
N THR A 200 -1.57 -0.74 3.14
CA THR A 200 -1.31 -0.93 4.58
C THR A 200 -0.02 -1.72 4.74
N THR A 201 0.90 -1.20 5.57
CA THR A 201 2.18 -1.84 5.90
C THR A 201 1.96 -3.21 6.57
N PRO A 202 2.98 -4.12 6.56
CA PRO A 202 2.91 -5.38 7.28
C PRO A 202 2.49 -5.21 8.73
N PRO A 203 1.84 -6.22 9.33
CA PRO A 203 1.39 -6.17 10.72
C PRO A 203 2.54 -6.28 11.74
N GLU A 204 3.70 -6.78 11.32
CA GLU A 204 4.84 -7.07 12.17
C GLU A 204 6.12 -6.47 11.60
N CYS A 205 7.04 -6.09 12.50
CA CYS A 205 8.39 -5.66 12.19
C CYS A 205 9.31 -6.33 13.23
N THR A 206 9.86 -7.49 12.90
CA THR A 206 10.64 -8.31 13.84
C THR A 206 12.12 -7.92 13.85
N ASP A 207 12.70 -7.67 12.69
CA ASP A 207 14.14 -7.51 12.51
C ASP A 207 14.56 -6.08 12.14
N GLY A 208 13.66 -5.12 12.30
CA GLY A 208 13.90 -3.71 11.98
C GLY A 208 13.75 -3.39 10.49
N HIS A 209 13.44 -4.36 9.66
CA HIS A 209 13.20 -4.19 8.23
C HIS A 209 12.14 -5.16 7.70
N TRP A 210 11.50 -4.79 6.59
CA TRP A 210 10.69 -5.65 5.75
C TRP A 210 11.44 -5.93 4.46
N ILE A 211 11.12 -7.03 3.78
CA ILE A 211 11.73 -7.42 2.50
C ILE A 211 10.68 -7.38 1.41
N SER A 212 11.00 -6.72 0.31
CA SER A 212 10.31 -6.85 -0.97
C SER A 212 11.25 -7.52 -1.97
N GLN A 213 10.72 -8.31 -2.91
CA GLN A 213 11.51 -9.04 -3.89
C GLN A 213 11.02 -8.76 -5.30
N GLY A 214 11.88 -8.22 -6.17
CA GLY A 214 11.66 -8.12 -7.61
C GLY A 214 12.18 -9.35 -8.34
N ARG A 215 11.35 -9.96 -9.18
CA ARG A 215 11.73 -11.04 -10.11
C ARG A 215 11.44 -10.57 -11.52
N PHE A 216 12.45 -10.58 -12.35
CA PHE A 216 12.39 -10.06 -13.71
C PHE A 216 12.78 -11.14 -14.70
N GLU A 217 11.99 -11.30 -15.76
CA GLU A 217 12.24 -12.21 -16.87
C GLU A 217 12.39 -11.40 -18.15
N PHE A 218 13.41 -11.71 -18.94
CA PHE A 218 13.79 -10.95 -20.13
C PHE A 218 13.66 -11.81 -21.38
N ASP A 219 13.51 -11.17 -22.54
CA ASP A 219 13.34 -11.80 -23.85
C ASP A 219 14.57 -12.61 -24.33
N ASP A 220 15.75 -12.34 -23.77
CA ASP A 220 16.95 -13.15 -23.97
C ASP A 220 16.95 -14.48 -23.19
N GLY A 221 15.85 -14.75 -22.44
CA GLY A 221 15.71 -15.88 -21.54
C GLY A 221 16.38 -15.69 -20.19
N GLY A 222 17.04 -14.56 -19.96
CA GLY A 222 17.67 -14.21 -18.69
C GLY A 222 16.62 -13.97 -17.61
N LYS A 223 16.97 -14.34 -16.37
CA LYS A 223 16.12 -14.09 -15.19
C LYS A 223 16.96 -13.54 -14.07
N THR A 224 16.41 -12.60 -13.32
CA THR A 224 17.09 -12.07 -12.13
C THR A 224 16.12 -11.90 -10.97
N VAL A 225 16.65 -12.01 -9.76
CA VAL A 225 15.92 -11.79 -8.52
C VAL A 225 16.70 -10.80 -7.68
N VAL A 226 16.04 -9.75 -7.23
CA VAL A 226 16.63 -8.66 -6.45
C VAL A 226 15.75 -8.41 -5.23
N GLU A 227 16.34 -8.22 -4.07
CA GLU A 227 15.64 -7.90 -2.83
C GLU A 227 15.87 -6.44 -2.45
N SER A 228 14.84 -5.81 -1.90
CA SER A 228 14.92 -4.47 -1.31
C SER A 228 14.57 -4.55 0.17
N GLU A 229 15.45 -4.03 1.03
CA GLU A 229 15.23 -3.92 2.46
C GLU A 229 14.55 -2.59 2.77
N ILE A 230 13.41 -2.65 3.46
CA ILE A 230 12.59 -1.49 3.79
C ILE A 230 12.64 -1.31 5.31
N PRO A 231 13.18 -0.20 5.83
CA PRO A 231 13.24 0.01 7.26
C PRO A 231 11.84 0.02 7.88
N CYS A 232 11.73 -0.63 9.03
CA CYS A 232 10.52 -0.56 9.82
C CYS A 232 10.84 -0.31 11.30
N ALA A 233 9.99 0.46 11.96
CA ALA A 233 10.13 0.72 13.37
C ALA A 233 9.74 -0.53 14.17
N ALA A 234 10.71 -1.20 14.77
CA ALA A 234 10.44 -2.20 15.80
C ALA A 234 9.72 -1.51 16.97
N GLY A 235 8.41 -1.60 17.01
CA GLY A 235 7.62 -0.90 18.02
C GLY A 235 6.34 -1.64 18.30
N ILE A 236 6.05 -1.72 19.59
CA ILE A 236 4.82 -2.22 20.21
C ILE A 236 3.74 -2.52 19.15
N HIS A 237 3.45 -3.80 18.94
CA HIS A 237 2.36 -4.28 18.08
C HIS A 237 1.07 -3.50 18.36
N LEU A 238 0.86 -2.41 17.66
CA LEU A 238 -0.43 -1.73 17.68
C LEU A 238 -1.38 -2.54 16.81
N LEU A 239 -1.85 -3.66 17.36
CA LEU A 239 -2.94 -4.42 16.74
C LEU A 239 -3.99 -3.44 16.18
N PRO A 240 -4.47 -3.66 14.95
CA PRO A 240 -5.44 -2.76 14.33
C PRO A 240 -6.64 -2.54 15.25
N ALA A 241 -7.04 -1.27 15.42
CA ALA A 241 -8.09 -0.91 16.35
C ALA A 241 -9.46 -1.16 15.73
N ILE A 242 -10.38 -1.75 16.51
CA ILE A 242 -11.79 -1.84 16.15
C ILE A 242 -12.52 -0.65 16.75
N ASP A 243 -12.86 0.33 15.92
CA ASP A 243 -13.75 1.44 16.31
C ASP A 243 -15.21 1.03 16.14
N VAL A 244 -16.06 1.55 17.00
CA VAL A 244 -17.49 1.19 17.00
C VAL A 244 -18.35 2.42 17.00
N THR A 245 -19.40 2.42 16.20
CA THR A 245 -20.51 3.37 16.29
C THR A 245 -21.78 2.64 16.70
N VAL A 246 -22.72 3.36 17.36
CA VAL A 246 -23.99 2.80 17.81
C VAL A 246 -25.12 3.79 17.65
N THR A 247 -26.27 3.32 17.23
CA THR A 247 -27.52 4.08 17.14
C THR A 247 -28.68 3.24 17.68
N PRO A 248 -29.53 3.76 18.58
CA PRO A 248 -29.51 5.09 19.20
C PRO A 248 -28.46 5.23 20.32
N LYS A 249 -27.97 6.45 20.56
CA LYS A 249 -27.03 6.77 21.67
C LYS A 249 -27.75 7.09 23.00
N ARG A 250 -29.06 7.39 22.95
CA ARG A 250 -29.91 7.67 24.13
C ARG A 250 -31.17 6.80 24.07
N VAL A 251 -31.55 6.23 25.19
CA VAL A 251 -32.76 5.39 25.30
C VAL A 251 -33.40 5.62 26.71
N HIS A 252 -34.69 5.33 26.83
CA HIS A 252 -35.38 5.31 28.11
C HIS A 252 -35.35 3.92 28.75
N PRO A 253 -35.40 3.82 30.07
CA PRO A 253 -35.47 2.54 30.75
C PRO A 253 -36.73 1.78 30.35
N ASP A 254 -36.72 0.49 30.59
CA ASP A 254 -37.82 -0.47 30.39
C ASP A 254 -38.44 -0.59 29.01
N ARG A 255 -37.94 0.11 28.02
CA ARG A 255 -38.31 -0.11 26.61
C ARG A 255 -37.27 -0.99 25.90
N ARG A 256 -37.77 -2.01 25.20
CA ARG A 256 -36.94 -2.81 24.30
C ARG A 256 -36.62 -2.01 23.04
N ARG A 257 -35.33 -1.85 22.74
CA ARG A 257 -34.82 -1.14 21.57
C ARG A 257 -33.84 -1.97 20.78
N THR A 258 -33.83 -1.77 19.47
CA THR A 258 -32.81 -2.33 18.58
C THR A 258 -31.70 -1.32 18.42
N PHE A 259 -30.48 -1.72 18.75
CA PHE A 259 -29.26 -0.96 18.54
C PHE A 259 -28.63 -1.43 17.24
N LYS A 260 -28.48 -0.53 16.30
CA LYS A 260 -27.68 -0.74 15.10
C LYS A 260 -26.24 -0.36 15.42
N ILE A 261 -25.30 -1.25 15.13
CA ILE A 261 -23.89 -1.11 15.47
C ILE A 261 -23.10 -1.28 14.18
N LYS A 262 -22.09 -0.41 13.99
CA LYS A 262 -21.11 -0.56 12.90
C LYS A 262 -19.72 -0.57 13.54
N ALA A 263 -18.96 -1.60 13.27
CA ALA A 263 -17.55 -1.70 13.56
C ALA A 263 -16.76 -1.27 12.31
N THR A 264 -15.66 -0.56 12.50
CA THR A 264 -14.71 -0.16 11.46
C THR A 264 -13.30 -0.38 11.96
N SER A 265 -12.39 -0.72 11.08
CA SER A 265 -10.97 -0.89 11.37
C SER A 265 -10.17 -0.58 10.09
N ALA A 266 -8.92 -0.19 10.23
CA ALA A 266 -7.98 -0.15 9.12
C ALA A 266 -7.73 -1.55 8.54
N ASP A 267 -7.94 -2.60 9.36
CA ASP A 267 -7.86 -4.00 8.96
C ASP A 267 -9.27 -4.60 8.80
N PRO A 268 -9.72 -4.94 7.58
CA PRO A 268 -11.01 -5.59 7.35
C PRO A 268 -11.17 -6.90 8.12
N SER A 269 -10.06 -7.64 8.34
CA SER A 269 -10.09 -8.87 9.12
C SER A 269 -10.54 -8.64 10.58
N CYS A 270 -10.37 -7.45 11.13
CA CYS A 270 -10.83 -7.06 12.45
C CYS A 270 -12.33 -6.76 12.52
N VAL A 271 -12.97 -6.55 11.37
CA VAL A 271 -14.35 -6.06 11.29
C VAL A 271 -15.34 -7.21 11.23
N GLU A 272 -15.10 -8.20 10.39
CA GLU A 272 -15.94 -9.38 10.25
C GLU A 272 -15.88 -10.25 11.50
N GLU A 273 -17.02 -10.83 11.91
CA GLU A 273 -17.16 -11.66 13.11
C GLU A 273 -16.66 -11.04 14.43
N ALA A 274 -16.42 -9.73 14.48
CA ALA A 274 -16.05 -9.06 15.71
C ALA A 274 -17.15 -9.23 16.77
N ARG A 275 -16.75 -9.63 17.98
CA ARG A 275 -17.67 -9.81 19.10
C ARG A 275 -18.06 -8.44 19.67
N ILE A 276 -19.33 -8.09 19.54
CA ILE A 276 -19.91 -6.87 20.09
C ILE A 276 -20.60 -7.16 21.42
N ARG A 277 -20.38 -6.29 22.41
CA ARG A 277 -21.02 -6.38 23.74
C ARG A 277 -21.62 -5.02 24.16
N VAL A 278 -22.90 -5.04 24.54
CA VAL A 278 -23.59 -3.88 25.15
C VAL A 278 -24.23 -4.35 26.46
N GLY A 279 -23.64 -4.01 27.59
CA GLY A 279 -24.03 -4.58 28.89
C GLY A 279 -23.84 -6.11 28.90
N ARG A 280 -24.93 -6.87 29.13
CA ARG A 280 -24.92 -8.35 29.10
C ARG A 280 -25.20 -8.94 27.71
N HIS A 281 -25.67 -8.11 26.79
CA HIS A 281 -26.05 -8.56 25.45
C HIS A 281 -24.82 -8.67 24.54
N ARG A 282 -24.78 -9.72 23.71
CA ARG A 282 -23.66 -10.04 22.81
C ARG A 282 -24.19 -10.34 21.41
N THR A 283 -23.42 -10.02 20.40
CA THR A 283 -23.64 -10.37 18.98
C THR A 283 -22.30 -10.39 18.25
N ARG A 284 -22.30 -10.75 16.97
CA ARG A 284 -21.14 -10.63 16.07
C ARG A 284 -21.50 -9.73 14.90
N THR A 285 -20.51 -9.11 14.31
CA THR A 285 -20.64 -8.36 13.07
C THR A 285 -20.62 -9.29 11.86
N ASN A 286 -21.28 -8.86 10.78
CA ASN A 286 -21.14 -9.48 9.46
C ASN A 286 -19.88 -8.95 8.73
N ALA A 287 -19.65 -9.36 7.48
CA ALA A 287 -18.53 -8.92 6.64
C ALA A 287 -18.44 -7.39 6.50
N ASP A 288 -19.60 -6.70 6.43
CA ASP A 288 -19.63 -5.23 6.40
C ASP A 288 -19.40 -4.55 7.76
N GLY A 289 -19.10 -5.30 8.81
CA GLY A 289 -18.97 -4.79 10.17
C GLY A 289 -20.28 -4.38 10.83
N ARG A 290 -21.42 -4.76 10.29
CA ARG A 290 -22.75 -4.42 10.83
C ARG A 290 -23.23 -5.48 11.80
N ALA A 291 -23.84 -5.02 12.92
CA ALA A 291 -24.48 -5.88 13.90
C ALA A 291 -25.73 -5.22 14.47
N GLN A 292 -26.64 -6.05 15.02
CA GLN A 292 -27.82 -5.57 15.71
C GLN A 292 -27.94 -6.26 17.08
N ILE A 293 -28.32 -5.50 18.08
CA ILE A 293 -28.64 -6.00 19.42
C ILE A 293 -30.03 -5.47 19.83
N ARG A 294 -30.93 -6.36 20.18
CA ARG A 294 -32.23 -6.01 20.78
C ARG A 294 -32.11 -6.12 22.29
N ALA A 295 -32.15 -4.97 22.98
CA ALA A 295 -31.93 -4.91 24.41
C ALA A 295 -32.97 -4.04 25.16
N ARG A 296 -33.20 -4.39 26.43
CA ARG A 296 -33.96 -3.64 27.40
C ARG A 296 -33.06 -3.37 28.59
N PHE A 297 -33.01 -2.13 29.05
CA PHE A 297 -32.24 -1.72 30.24
C PHE A 297 -33.21 -1.17 31.30
N ALA A 298 -33.23 -1.83 32.45
CA ALA A 298 -34.17 -1.46 33.56
C ALA A 298 -33.68 -0.24 34.33
N THR A 299 -32.36 0.00 34.39
CA THR A 299 -31.79 1.07 35.22
C THR A 299 -31.14 2.17 34.40
N PRO A 300 -31.37 3.46 34.75
CA PRO A 300 -30.64 4.56 34.15
C PRO A 300 -29.15 4.42 34.42
N ARG A 301 -28.38 4.19 33.37
CA ARG A 301 -26.91 4.02 33.40
C ARG A 301 -26.30 4.28 32.06
N VAL A 302 -25.01 4.67 32.06
CA VAL A 302 -24.20 4.70 30.86
C VAL A 302 -23.67 3.28 30.58
N ARG A 303 -23.89 2.78 29.35
CA ARG A 303 -23.38 1.49 28.87
C ARG A 303 -22.35 1.73 27.78
N ARG A 304 -21.17 1.16 27.94
CA ARG A 304 -20.16 1.17 26.88
C ARG A 304 -20.45 0.04 25.89
N VAL A 305 -20.35 0.35 24.60
CA VAL A 305 -20.37 -0.66 23.53
C VAL A 305 -18.93 -1.08 23.32
N LYS A 306 -18.62 -2.36 23.46
CA LYS A 306 -17.27 -2.90 23.29
C LYS A 306 -17.24 -3.84 22.11
N ALA A 307 -16.20 -3.74 21.28
CA ALA A 307 -15.86 -4.71 20.26
C ALA A 307 -14.58 -5.45 20.66
N SER A 308 -14.43 -6.68 20.22
CA SER A 308 -13.21 -7.48 20.41
C SER A 308 -13.12 -8.59 19.38
N LYS A 309 -11.91 -8.79 18.84
CA LYS A 309 -11.53 -9.93 18.00
C LYS A 309 -10.09 -10.31 18.33
N PRO A 310 -9.71 -11.60 18.33
CA PRO A 310 -8.30 -12.01 18.44
C PRO A 310 -7.47 -11.31 17.34
N GLY A 311 -6.26 -10.90 17.65
CA GLY A 311 -5.41 -10.17 16.70
C GLY A 311 -5.78 -8.68 16.48
N CYS A 312 -6.76 -8.13 17.23
CA CYS A 312 -7.19 -6.76 17.08
C CYS A 312 -7.28 -6.06 18.45
N ARG A 313 -6.82 -4.79 18.53
CA ARG A 313 -6.98 -4.00 19.75
C ARG A 313 -8.35 -3.33 19.80
N ARG A 314 -8.76 -2.96 20.99
CA ARG A 314 -10.01 -2.21 21.20
C ARG A 314 -9.78 -0.74 20.82
N GLY A 315 -10.57 -0.23 19.90
CA GLY A 315 -10.63 1.17 19.54
C GLY A 315 -11.66 1.97 20.36
N ARG A 316 -12.22 3.01 19.76
CA ARG A 316 -13.22 3.87 20.41
C ARG A 316 -14.47 3.08 20.80
N ALA A 317 -14.84 3.15 22.06
CA ALA A 317 -16.03 2.50 22.61
C ALA A 317 -17.12 3.55 22.87
N PRO A 318 -18.16 3.67 22.02
CA PRO A 318 -19.23 4.63 22.20
C PRO A 318 -20.05 4.31 23.46
N ARG A 319 -20.73 5.33 23.96
CA ARG A 319 -21.59 5.21 25.16
C ARG A 319 -23.06 5.28 24.77
N VAL A 320 -23.85 4.36 25.27
CA VAL A 320 -25.33 4.44 25.25
C VAL A 320 -25.79 4.95 26.62
N ARG A 321 -26.53 6.06 26.64
CA ARG A 321 -27.08 6.64 27.85
C ARG A 321 -28.52 6.16 28.02
N VAL A 322 -28.81 5.52 29.15
CA VAL A 322 -30.18 5.23 29.58
C VAL A 322 -30.59 6.38 30.50
N VAL A 323 -31.51 7.23 30.03
CA VAL A 323 -31.96 8.45 30.73
C VAL A 323 -33.38 8.26 31.26
N PRO A 324 -33.69 8.75 32.47
CA PRO A 324 -35.06 8.73 32.98
C PRO A 324 -36.04 9.42 32.02
N ARG A 325 -37.30 9.11 32.13
CA ARG A 325 -38.36 9.95 31.54
C ARG A 325 -38.46 11.20 32.39
N GLY A 326 -38.35 12.38 31.80
CA GLY A 326 -38.78 13.60 32.43
C GLY A 326 -40.29 13.59 32.61
#